data_061b901b2a946006e1e591c885709507
#
_entry.id   061b901b2a946006e1e591c885709507
#
_cell.length_a   1.000
_cell.length_b   1.000
_cell.length_c   1.000
_cell.angle_alpha   90.00
_cell.angle_beta   90.00
_cell.angle_gamma   90.00
#
_symmetry.space_group_name_H-M   'P 1'
#
loop_
_entity.id
_entity.type
_entity.pdbx_description
1 polymer ?
#
loop_
_entity_poly.entity_id
_entity_poly.type
_entity_poly.pdbx_seq_one_letter_code
_entity_poly.pdbx_strand_id
1 'polypeptide(L)'
;QRWRRSTPYYAVDLSGPTPVFNGLHPFSTVLGGELSAALGPITTRAEFAYVADEPVTLNTTLAYTTVPAYEAVAGIDWWPGDQDTVVVMQLAWRQLDKGRLDILDHSHSLALTGSVRTEWGRGNWQSRLRYSIGLDRRDTYFNPSITWSGLEAQQITLGGHWFAGEASSPGGYYRNNDLIYLEWRLDL
;
A
#
# COMPACT_ATOMS: atom_id res chain seq x y z
N GLN A 1 5.64 17.24 12.85
CA GLN A 1 4.20 17.23 13.19
C GLN A 1 3.89 16.09 14.15
N ARG A 2 3.01 16.31 15.11
CA ARG A 2 2.49 15.26 16.01
C ARG A 2 1.03 14.98 15.66
N TRP A 3 0.69 13.72 15.44
CA TRP A 3 -0.67 13.34 15.11
C TRP A 3 -1.10 12.08 15.87
N ARG A 4 -2.40 11.86 16.00
CA ARG A 4 -2.98 10.66 16.56
C ARG A 4 -3.24 9.65 15.45
N ARG A 5 -2.78 8.42 15.60
CA ARG A 5 -3.01 7.39 14.60
C ARG A 5 -4.48 7.02 14.49
N SER A 6 -4.95 6.87 13.25
CA SER A 6 -6.32 6.42 12.96
C SER A 6 -6.49 4.93 13.18
N THR A 7 -5.44 4.13 12.91
CA THR A 7 -5.44 2.68 13.12
C THR A 7 -5.13 2.38 14.58
N PRO A 8 -5.98 1.62 15.29
CA PRO A 8 -5.71 1.25 16.68
C PRO A 8 -4.58 0.22 16.79
N TYR A 9 -3.78 0.34 17.85
CA TYR A 9 -2.97 -0.74 18.40
C TYR A 9 -3.73 -1.39 19.55
N TYR A 10 -3.58 -2.69 19.73
CA TYR A 10 -4.29 -3.42 20.77
C TYR A 10 -3.35 -3.77 21.90
N ALA A 11 -3.66 -3.28 23.12
CA ALA A 11 -3.08 -3.83 24.33
C ALA A 11 -3.89 -5.06 24.73
N VAL A 12 -3.22 -6.18 24.96
CA VAL A 12 -3.85 -7.43 25.36
C VAL A 12 -3.77 -7.56 26.88
N ASP A 13 -4.91 -7.68 27.54
CA ASP A 13 -5.01 -8.01 28.96
C ASP A 13 -5.30 -9.50 29.12
N LEU A 14 -4.35 -10.22 29.72
CA LEU A 14 -4.39 -11.66 29.99
C LEU A 14 -4.68 -11.98 31.47
N SER A 15 -5.04 -11.00 32.28
CA SER A 15 -5.28 -11.20 33.72
C SER A 15 -6.57 -11.98 34.03
N GLY A 16 -7.52 -12.05 33.10
CA GLY A 16 -8.78 -12.76 33.18
C GLY A 16 -8.77 -14.12 32.47
N PRO A 17 -9.89 -14.88 32.57
CA PRO A 17 -10.04 -16.17 31.91
C PRO A 17 -10.12 -16.06 30.36
N THR A 18 -10.41 -14.90 29.85
CA THR A 18 -10.45 -14.59 28.40
C THR A 18 -9.60 -13.37 28.09
N PRO A 19 -8.79 -13.40 27.02
CA PRO A 19 -8.03 -12.23 26.59
C PRO A 19 -8.96 -11.05 26.27
N VAL A 20 -8.62 -9.85 26.76
CA VAL A 20 -9.33 -8.60 26.45
C VAL A 20 -8.42 -7.72 25.61
N PHE A 21 -8.92 -7.29 24.45
CA PHE A 21 -8.21 -6.43 23.52
C PHE A 21 -8.67 -4.99 23.68
N ASN A 22 -7.80 -4.12 24.17
CA ASN A 22 -8.07 -2.69 24.36
C ASN A 22 -7.45 -1.89 23.20
N GLY A 23 -8.28 -1.28 22.37
CA GLY A 23 -7.83 -0.42 21.25
C GLY A 23 -7.24 0.89 21.75
N LEU A 24 -5.97 1.15 21.40
CA LEU A 24 -5.23 2.36 21.72
C LEU A 24 -4.92 3.13 20.43
N HIS A 25 -5.00 4.45 20.49
CA HIS A 25 -4.62 5.34 19.40
C HIS A 25 -3.43 6.20 19.83
N PRO A 26 -2.20 5.67 19.77
CA PRO A 26 -1.01 6.39 20.21
C PRO A 26 -0.74 7.62 19.33
N PHE A 27 -0.06 8.60 19.89
CA PHE A 27 0.48 9.71 19.13
C PHE A 27 1.83 9.32 18.53
N SER A 28 2.09 9.79 17.31
CA SER A 28 3.39 9.67 16.66
C SER A 28 3.91 11.05 16.27
N THR A 29 5.20 11.25 16.47
CA THR A 29 5.91 12.46 16.03
C THR A 29 6.60 12.16 14.71
N VAL A 30 6.29 12.91 13.67
CA VAL A 30 6.80 12.70 12.31
C VAL A 30 7.55 13.92 11.83
N LEU A 31 8.75 13.70 11.30
CA LEU A 31 9.54 14.65 10.54
C LEU A 31 9.77 14.08 9.15
N GLY A 32 9.41 14.81 8.12
CA GLY A 32 9.57 14.34 6.74
C GLY A 32 9.69 15.46 5.75
N GLY A 33 9.99 15.10 4.52
CA GLY A 33 10.07 16.02 3.40
C GLY A 33 9.82 15.30 2.09
N GLU A 34 9.45 16.06 1.08
CA GLU A 34 9.21 15.59 -0.28
C GLU A 34 9.93 16.46 -1.29
N LEU A 35 10.28 15.84 -2.41
CA LEU A 35 10.83 16.50 -3.58
C LEU A 35 10.15 15.95 -4.82
N SER A 36 9.75 16.84 -5.74
CA SER A 36 9.19 16.47 -7.04
C SER A 36 9.83 17.29 -8.14
N ALA A 37 10.10 16.66 -9.29
CA ALA A 37 10.65 17.32 -10.47
C ALA A 37 10.01 16.77 -11.74
N ALA A 38 9.62 17.66 -12.64
CA ALA A 38 9.11 17.32 -13.96
C ALA A 38 10.25 17.39 -15.00
N LEU A 39 10.46 16.31 -15.74
CA LEU A 39 11.51 16.13 -16.75
C LEU A 39 10.88 15.65 -18.07
N GLY A 40 10.31 16.58 -18.82
CA GLY A 40 9.56 16.26 -20.03
C GLY A 40 8.34 15.37 -19.73
N PRO A 41 8.24 14.16 -20.32
CA PRO A 41 7.12 13.26 -20.10
C PRO A 41 7.21 12.46 -18.78
N ILE A 42 8.19 12.76 -17.94
CA ILE A 42 8.42 12.06 -16.68
C ILE A 42 8.31 13.06 -15.53
N THR A 43 7.57 12.70 -14.48
CA THR A 43 7.64 13.34 -13.17
C THR A 43 8.27 12.37 -12.17
N THR A 44 9.34 12.80 -11.51
CA THR A 44 9.98 12.05 -10.44
C THR A 44 9.52 12.58 -9.10
N ARG A 45 9.41 11.69 -8.10
CA ARG A 45 9.09 12.04 -6.71
C ARG A 45 9.97 11.27 -5.76
N ALA A 46 10.35 11.91 -4.67
CA ALA A 46 11.03 11.28 -3.56
C ALA A 46 10.45 11.84 -2.26
N GLU A 47 10.14 10.96 -1.34
CA GLU A 47 9.61 11.29 -0.02
C GLU A 47 10.44 10.55 1.02
N PHE A 48 10.64 11.19 2.16
CA PHE A 48 11.29 10.60 3.32
C PHE A 48 10.55 11.01 4.58
N ALA A 49 10.38 10.08 5.51
CA ALA A 49 9.84 10.33 6.83
C ALA A 49 10.65 9.64 7.92
N TYR A 50 10.86 10.33 9.02
CA TYR A 50 11.32 9.80 10.29
C TYR A 50 10.18 9.87 11.29
N VAL A 51 9.82 8.73 11.88
CA VAL A 51 8.79 8.61 12.91
C VAL A 51 9.48 8.26 14.22
N ALA A 52 9.47 9.18 15.19
CA ALA A 52 10.16 8.97 16.47
C ALA A 52 9.51 7.87 17.32
N ASP A 53 8.19 7.80 17.28
CA ASP A 53 7.38 6.99 18.19
C ASP A 53 6.48 6.04 17.39
N GLU A 54 7.08 5.20 16.52
CA GLU A 54 6.33 4.18 15.76
C GLU A 54 5.90 3.06 16.71
N PRO A 55 4.60 2.85 16.92
CA PRO A 55 4.13 1.78 17.78
C PRO A 55 4.36 0.41 17.13
N VAL A 56 4.81 -0.53 17.94
CA VAL A 56 5.05 -1.93 17.57
C VAL A 56 4.58 -2.85 18.68
N THR A 57 4.29 -4.10 18.35
CA THR A 57 3.85 -5.11 19.31
C THR A 57 5.01 -6.02 19.72
N LEU A 58 5.25 -6.15 21.02
CA LEU A 58 6.25 -7.09 21.55
C LEU A 58 5.77 -8.53 21.35
N ASN A 59 6.65 -9.39 20.86
CA ASN A 59 6.35 -10.80 20.61
C ASN A 59 6.12 -11.59 21.91
N THR A 60 6.82 -11.24 22.99
CA THR A 60 6.80 -11.99 24.25
C THR A 60 5.58 -11.69 25.12
N THR A 61 5.13 -10.43 25.15
CA THR A 61 4.07 -9.97 26.09
C THR A 61 2.81 -9.52 25.37
N LEU A 62 2.83 -9.41 24.05
CA LEU A 62 1.79 -8.79 23.21
C LEU A 62 1.45 -7.34 23.63
N ALA A 63 2.29 -6.74 24.47
CA ALA A 63 2.17 -5.32 24.81
C ALA A 63 2.71 -4.46 23.67
N TYR A 64 2.14 -3.26 23.50
CA TYR A 64 2.71 -2.32 22.57
C TYR A 64 3.87 -1.54 23.21
N THR A 65 4.83 -1.17 22.38
CA THR A 65 5.90 -0.21 22.70
C THR A 65 6.12 0.68 21.48
N THR A 66 7.05 1.62 21.57
CA THR A 66 7.40 2.49 20.43
C THR A 66 8.86 2.36 20.08
N VAL A 67 9.16 2.44 18.80
CA VAL A 67 10.52 2.45 18.25
C VAL A 67 10.64 3.53 17.16
N PRO A 68 11.84 4.05 16.87
CA PRO A 68 12.04 4.89 15.70
C PRO A 68 11.79 4.12 14.41
N ALA A 69 11.19 4.79 13.41
CA ALA A 69 11.02 4.27 12.07
C ALA A 69 11.52 5.26 11.03
N TYR A 70 12.06 4.72 9.95
CA TYR A 70 12.50 5.43 8.76
C TYR A 70 11.68 4.92 7.58
N GLU A 71 11.14 5.83 6.79
CA GLU A 71 10.33 5.53 5.62
C GLU A 71 10.83 6.35 4.43
N ALA A 72 10.92 5.75 3.27
CA ALA A 72 11.25 6.43 2.03
C ALA A 72 10.43 5.88 0.88
N VAL A 73 10.00 6.75 -0.01
CA VAL A 73 9.36 6.41 -1.28
C VAL A 73 10.07 7.14 -2.39
N ALA A 74 10.45 6.42 -3.44
CA ALA A 74 10.91 6.99 -4.69
C ALA A 74 10.01 6.54 -5.82
N GLY A 75 9.56 7.45 -6.68
CA GLY A 75 8.59 7.14 -7.72
C GLY A 75 8.79 7.92 -8.99
N ILE A 76 8.21 7.38 -10.06
CA ILE A 76 8.10 8.03 -11.35
C ILE A 76 6.67 7.91 -11.86
N ASP A 77 6.18 9.00 -12.44
CA ASP A 77 5.01 9.03 -13.32
C ASP A 77 5.53 9.32 -14.74
N TRP A 78 5.20 8.46 -15.67
CA TRP A 78 5.65 8.54 -17.05
C TRP A 78 4.48 8.51 -18.02
N TRP A 79 4.48 9.45 -18.96
CA TRP A 79 3.51 9.57 -20.07
C TRP A 79 4.20 9.29 -21.40
N PRO A 80 4.32 8.01 -21.81
CA PRO A 80 4.90 7.67 -23.09
C PRO A 80 4.01 8.09 -24.27
N GLY A 81 4.61 8.66 -25.30
CA GLY A 81 3.93 8.96 -26.57
C GLY A 81 2.90 10.08 -26.49
N ASP A 82 1.67 9.78 -26.87
CA ASP A 82 0.55 10.71 -27.07
C ASP A 82 -0.27 11.02 -25.80
N GLN A 83 0.20 10.61 -24.63
CA GLN A 83 -0.43 10.79 -23.32
C GLN A 83 -1.65 9.90 -23.02
N ASP A 84 -2.04 9.03 -23.94
CA ASP A 84 -3.11 8.04 -23.68
C ASP A 84 -2.69 6.98 -22.65
N THR A 85 -1.38 6.85 -22.45
CA THR A 85 -0.79 5.89 -21.49
C THR A 85 -0.14 6.63 -20.33
N VAL A 86 -0.40 6.15 -19.13
CA VAL A 86 0.26 6.59 -17.89
C VAL A 86 0.85 5.37 -17.18
N VAL A 87 2.13 5.45 -16.88
CA VAL A 87 2.86 4.46 -16.10
C VAL A 87 3.30 5.10 -14.79
N VAL A 88 2.88 4.53 -13.68
CA VAL A 88 3.29 4.92 -12.34
C VAL A 88 4.08 3.78 -11.71
N MET A 89 5.28 4.06 -11.21
CA MET A 89 6.09 3.11 -10.45
C MET A 89 6.62 3.77 -9.19
N GLN A 90 6.58 3.05 -8.08
CA GLN A 90 7.05 3.53 -6.78
C GLN A 90 7.79 2.41 -6.06
N LEU A 91 8.96 2.71 -5.54
CA LEU A 91 9.70 1.86 -4.61
C LEU A 91 9.51 2.44 -3.22
N ALA A 92 8.87 1.67 -2.34
CA ALA A 92 8.63 2.03 -0.95
C ALA A 92 9.52 1.20 -0.04
N TRP A 93 10.21 1.86 0.87
CA TRP A 93 11.08 1.25 1.85
C TRP A 93 10.70 1.73 3.26
N ARG A 94 10.73 0.80 4.22
CA ARG A 94 10.54 1.10 5.64
C ARG A 94 11.51 0.27 6.47
N GLN A 95 12.05 0.90 7.53
CA GLN A 95 12.93 0.28 8.51
C GLN A 95 12.51 0.70 9.93
N LEU A 96 12.29 -0.27 10.82
CA LEU A 96 12.10 -0.04 12.26
C LEU A 96 13.45 -0.21 12.96
N ASP A 97 13.86 0.78 13.76
CA ASP A 97 15.02 0.67 14.63
C ASP A 97 14.59 0.05 15.97
N LYS A 98 14.43 -1.24 15.96
CA LYS A 98 13.97 -2.02 17.12
C LYS A 98 15.07 -2.37 18.12
N GLY A 99 16.34 -2.10 17.80
CA GLY A 99 17.45 -2.52 18.63
C GLY A 99 17.42 -4.02 18.92
N ARG A 100 17.38 -4.38 20.23
CA ARG A 100 17.29 -5.77 20.70
C ARG A 100 15.87 -6.25 21.00
N LEU A 101 14.86 -5.45 20.73
CA LEU A 101 13.46 -5.82 20.99
C LEU A 101 13.03 -6.96 20.04
N ASP A 102 12.32 -7.93 20.62
CA ASP A 102 11.63 -8.96 19.85
C ASP A 102 10.20 -8.48 19.61
N ILE A 103 9.88 -8.16 18.36
CA ILE A 103 8.61 -7.58 17.94
C ILE A 103 7.92 -8.47 16.92
N LEU A 104 6.60 -8.50 16.94
CA LEU A 104 5.77 -9.17 15.93
C LEU A 104 5.81 -8.46 14.59
N ASP A 105 5.95 -7.14 14.63
CA ASP A 105 6.01 -6.32 13.43
C ASP A 105 7.28 -6.61 12.62
N HIS A 106 7.15 -6.61 11.32
CA HIS A 106 8.30 -6.75 10.45
C HIS A 106 9.17 -5.49 10.52
N SER A 107 10.43 -5.66 10.91
CA SER A 107 11.37 -4.54 11.09
C SER A 107 11.84 -3.90 9.78
N HIS A 108 11.66 -4.59 8.66
CA HIS A 108 12.07 -4.12 7.33
C HIS A 108 10.96 -4.41 6.31
N SER A 109 10.72 -3.50 5.39
CA SER A 109 9.91 -3.78 4.21
C SER A 109 10.43 -3.01 3.00
N LEU A 110 10.40 -3.69 1.85
CA LEU A 110 10.74 -3.13 0.55
C LEU A 110 9.70 -3.62 -0.46
N ALA A 111 8.99 -2.71 -1.11
CA ALA A 111 7.96 -3.04 -2.05
C ALA A 111 8.02 -2.17 -3.30
N LEU A 112 7.78 -2.79 -4.46
CA LEU A 112 7.54 -2.10 -5.71
C LEU A 112 6.03 -2.06 -5.95
N THR A 113 5.48 -0.86 -6.08
CA THR A 113 4.05 -0.65 -6.37
C THR A 113 3.88 0.19 -7.61
N GLY A 114 2.71 0.11 -8.23
CA GLY A 114 2.44 0.97 -9.36
C GLY A 114 1.19 0.62 -10.15
N SER A 115 1.05 1.31 -11.26
CA SER A 115 -0.01 1.06 -12.21
C SER A 115 0.38 1.44 -13.63
N VAL A 116 -0.19 0.73 -14.58
CA VAL A 116 -0.20 1.10 -15.99
C VAL A 116 -1.65 1.30 -16.39
N ARG A 117 -1.95 2.46 -16.95
CA ARG A 117 -3.26 2.78 -17.53
C ARG A 117 -3.07 3.22 -18.96
N THR A 118 -3.88 2.71 -19.87
CA THR A 118 -3.91 3.15 -21.25
C THR A 118 -5.35 3.28 -21.73
N GLU A 119 -5.63 4.34 -22.50
CA GLU A 119 -6.90 4.58 -23.16
C GLU A 119 -6.75 4.27 -24.66
N TRP A 120 -7.79 3.69 -25.24
CA TRP A 120 -7.79 3.30 -26.65
C TRP A 120 -9.22 3.26 -27.23
N GLY A 121 -9.34 3.01 -28.53
CA GLY A 121 -10.66 2.98 -29.17
C GLY A 121 -11.39 4.33 -29.10
N ARG A 122 -10.67 5.45 -29.33
CA ARG A 122 -11.16 6.84 -29.23
C ARG A 122 -11.66 7.20 -27.83
N GLY A 123 -11.00 6.68 -26.79
CA GLY A 123 -11.35 6.93 -25.39
C GLY A 123 -12.47 6.07 -24.82
N ASN A 124 -13.09 5.19 -25.65
CA ASN A 124 -14.17 4.33 -25.17
C ASN A 124 -13.70 3.15 -24.34
N TRP A 125 -12.42 2.82 -24.38
CA TRP A 125 -11.82 1.72 -23.65
C TRP A 125 -10.68 2.19 -22.78
N GLN A 126 -10.62 1.72 -21.57
CA GLN A 126 -9.49 1.91 -20.66
C GLN A 126 -9.02 0.55 -20.15
N SER A 127 -7.75 0.24 -20.36
CA SER A 127 -7.08 -0.89 -19.70
C SER A 127 -6.26 -0.37 -18.53
N ARG A 128 -6.31 -1.05 -17.39
CA ARG A 128 -5.53 -0.72 -16.19
C ARG A 128 -4.98 -1.98 -15.55
N LEU A 129 -3.71 -1.91 -15.18
CA LEU A 129 -3.06 -2.87 -14.30
C LEU A 129 -2.56 -2.12 -13.06
N ARG A 130 -2.97 -2.55 -11.87
CA ARG A 130 -2.34 -2.15 -10.60
C ARG A 130 -1.55 -3.32 -10.07
N TYR A 131 -0.42 -3.05 -9.44
CA TYR A 131 0.41 -4.10 -8.87
C TYR A 131 1.10 -3.64 -7.59
N SER A 132 1.38 -4.61 -6.73
CA SER A 132 2.24 -4.48 -5.56
C SER A 132 3.08 -5.75 -5.43
N ILE A 133 4.40 -5.59 -5.32
CA ILE A 133 5.37 -6.69 -5.24
C ILE A 133 6.25 -6.42 -4.04
N GLY A 134 6.11 -7.23 -2.99
CA GLY A 134 7.01 -7.24 -1.85
C GLY A 134 8.33 -7.89 -2.21
N LEU A 135 9.39 -7.10 -2.29
CA LEU A 135 10.71 -7.56 -2.73
C LEU A 135 11.44 -8.34 -1.64
N ASP A 136 11.14 -8.05 -0.38
CA ASP A 136 11.67 -8.74 0.80
C ASP A 136 10.85 -9.96 1.21
N ARG A 137 9.54 -9.94 1.01
CA ARG A 137 8.60 -10.98 1.45
C ARG A 137 8.11 -11.88 0.34
N ARG A 138 8.51 -11.61 -0.90
CA ARG A 138 8.13 -12.37 -2.10
C ARG A 138 6.62 -12.54 -2.24
N ASP A 139 5.89 -11.50 -1.90
CA ASP A 139 4.45 -11.46 -2.09
C ASP A 139 4.06 -10.55 -3.26
N THR A 140 2.93 -10.85 -3.85
CA THR A 140 2.45 -10.12 -5.02
C THR A 140 0.95 -9.91 -4.96
N TYR A 141 0.54 -8.77 -5.49
CA TYR A 141 -0.84 -8.45 -5.77
C TYR A 141 -0.94 -7.85 -7.17
N PHE A 142 -1.89 -8.35 -7.96
CA PHE A 142 -2.23 -7.82 -9.28
C PHE A 142 -3.73 -7.56 -9.38
N ASN A 143 -4.08 -6.41 -9.97
CA ASN A 143 -5.46 -6.03 -10.24
C ASN A 143 -5.55 -5.47 -11.67
N PRO A 144 -5.62 -6.31 -12.72
CA PRO A 144 -5.96 -5.87 -14.05
C PRO A 144 -7.45 -5.60 -14.17
N SER A 145 -7.79 -4.65 -15.00
CA SER A 145 -9.16 -4.34 -15.37
C SER A 145 -9.23 -3.74 -16.77
N ILE A 146 -10.37 -3.94 -17.43
CA ILE A 146 -10.74 -3.30 -18.67
C ILE A 146 -12.10 -2.66 -18.48
N THR A 147 -12.22 -1.36 -18.81
CA THR A 147 -13.43 -0.58 -18.69
C THR A 147 -13.87 -0.13 -20.08
N TRP A 148 -15.15 -0.29 -20.36
CA TRP A 148 -15.81 0.25 -21.55
C TRP A 148 -16.77 1.35 -21.15
N SER A 149 -16.69 2.51 -21.86
CA SER A 149 -17.50 3.72 -21.64
C SER A 149 -18.08 4.22 -22.97
N GLY A 150 -18.45 3.29 -23.86
CA GLY A 150 -18.97 3.64 -25.19
C GLY A 150 -20.43 4.12 -25.23
N LEU A 151 -21.15 4.06 -24.10
CA LEU A 151 -22.49 4.63 -23.94
C LEU A 151 -22.43 5.80 -22.96
N GLU A 152 -23.20 6.86 -23.29
CA GLU A 152 -23.32 8.04 -22.44
C GLU A 152 -23.81 7.64 -21.03
N ALA A 153 -23.19 8.21 -20.01
CA ALA A 153 -23.47 7.96 -18.59
C ALA A 153 -23.32 6.50 -18.11
N GLN A 154 -22.71 5.60 -18.91
CA GLN A 154 -22.55 4.20 -18.51
C GLN A 154 -21.11 3.72 -18.63
N GLN A 155 -20.70 2.91 -17.66
CA GLN A 155 -19.40 2.24 -17.67
C GLN A 155 -19.59 0.76 -17.31
N ILE A 156 -18.89 -0.11 -18.02
CA ILE A 156 -18.83 -1.54 -17.73
C ILE A 156 -17.35 -1.89 -17.51
N THR A 157 -17.04 -2.44 -16.36
CA THR A 157 -15.67 -2.85 -15.99
C THR A 157 -15.63 -4.34 -15.73
N LEU A 158 -14.74 -5.06 -16.41
CA LEU A 158 -14.34 -6.41 -16.09
C LEU A 158 -12.94 -6.33 -15.47
N GLY A 159 -12.76 -6.94 -14.31
CA GLY A 159 -11.48 -6.95 -13.63
C GLY A 159 -11.29 -8.15 -12.71
N GLY A 160 -10.14 -8.21 -12.07
CA GLY A 160 -9.86 -9.27 -11.11
C GLY A 160 -8.81 -8.86 -10.09
N HIS A 161 -8.74 -9.65 -9.02
CA HIS A 161 -7.73 -9.53 -7.97
C HIS A 161 -7.02 -10.86 -7.84
N TRP A 162 -5.69 -10.84 -7.90
CA TRP A 162 -4.84 -12.00 -7.71
C TRP A 162 -3.81 -11.72 -6.63
N PHE A 163 -3.68 -12.68 -5.72
CA PHE A 163 -2.79 -12.59 -4.57
C PHE A 163 -1.88 -13.80 -4.52
N ALA A 164 -0.60 -13.59 -4.25
CA ALA A 164 0.34 -14.68 -4.03
C ALA A 164 1.38 -14.28 -2.98
N GLY A 165 1.98 -15.28 -2.32
CA GLY A 165 3.03 -15.05 -1.33
C GLY A 165 3.01 -16.07 -0.21
N GLU A 166 3.97 -15.90 0.71
CA GLU A 166 4.04 -16.69 1.94
C GLU A 166 2.89 -16.30 2.90
N ALA A 167 2.39 -17.24 3.70
CA ALA A 167 1.21 -17.03 4.56
C ALA A 167 1.34 -15.85 5.54
N SER A 168 2.56 -15.50 5.91
CA SER A 168 2.87 -14.36 6.81
C SER A 168 2.97 -13.01 6.09
N SER A 169 2.92 -13.00 4.76
CA SER A 169 2.97 -11.77 3.97
C SER A 169 1.57 -11.26 3.64
N PRO A 170 1.38 -9.97 3.34
CA PRO A 170 0.09 -9.41 2.94
C PRO A 170 -0.55 -10.14 1.76
N GLY A 171 0.20 -10.38 0.67
CA GLY A 171 -0.32 -11.11 -0.49
C GLY A 171 -0.62 -12.57 -0.18
N GLY A 172 0.20 -13.21 0.66
CA GLY A 172 0.00 -14.60 1.06
C GLY A 172 -1.18 -14.80 2.01
N TYR A 173 -1.49 -13.84 2.85
CA TYR A 173 -2.69 -13.86 3.69
C TYR A 173 -3.97 -13.94 2.84
N TYR A 174 -4.01 -13.22 1.71
CA TYR A 174 -5.15 -13.20 0.79
C TYR A 174 -5.04 -14.18 -0.38
N ARG A 175 -4.05 -15.08 -0.44
CA ARG A 175 -3.78 -15.97 -1.58
C ARG A 175 -4.93 -16.87 -2.03
N ASN A 176 -5.94 -17.07 -1.18
CA ASN A 176 -7.12 -17.86 -1.49
C ASN A 176 -8.35 -16.98 -1.82
N ASN A 177 -8.14 -15.67 -1.97
CA ASN A 177 -9.21 -14.68 -2.20
C ASN A 177 -9.12 -14.10 -3.62
N ASP A 178 -8.52 -14.85 -4.55
CA ASP A 178 -8.54 -14.48 -5.97
C ASP A 178 -9.98 -14.39 -6.46
N LEU A 179 -10.29 -13.33 -7.19
CA LEU A 179 -11.63 -13.12 -7.71
C LEU A 179 -11.63 -12.40 -9.06
N ILE A 180 -12.67 -12.66 -9.84
CA ILE A 180 -13.01 -11.88 -11.04
C ILE A 180 -14.33 -11.16 -10.75
N TYR A 181 -14.44 -9.90 -11.16
CA TYR A 181 -15.65 -9.10 -10.97
C TYR A 181 -16.09 -8.45 -12.28
N LEU A 182 -17.40 -8.23 -12.37
CA LEU A 182 -18.04 -7.39 -13.38
C LEU A 182 -18.78 -6.27 -12.64
N GLU A 183 -18.44 -5.03 -12.98
CA GLU A 183 -19.06 -3.84 -12.42
C GLU A 183 -19.81 -3.08 -13.53
N TRP A 184 -21.02 -2.66 -13.27
CA TRP A 184 -21.76 -1.74 -14.10
C TRP A 184 -22.09 -0.49 -13.29
N ARG A 185 -21.70 0.65 -13.83
CA ARG A 185 -21.92 1.97 -13.23
C ARG A 185 -22.80 2.80 -14.15
N LEU A 186 -23.82 3.44 -13.57
CA LEU A 186 -24.69 4.41 -14.21
C LEU A 186 -24.56 5.74 -13.48
N ASP A 187 -24.16 6.79 -14.20
CA ASP A 187 -24.10 8.17 -13.68
C ASP A 187 -25.45 8.85 -14.04
N LEU A 188 -26.27 9.20 -13.03
CA LEU A 188 -27.61 9.80 -13.13
C LEU A 188 -27.56 11.33 -13.02
#